data_907226443607ff5b8bafe5614df43a07
#
_entry.id   907226443607ff5b8bafe5614df43a07
#
_cell.length_a   1.000
_cell.length_b   1.000
_cell.length_c   1.000
_cell.angle_alpha   90.00
_cell.angle_beta   90.00
_cell.angle_gamma   90.00
#
_symmetry.space_group_name_H-M   'P 1'
#
loop_
_entity.id
_entity.type
_entity.pdbx_description
1 polymer ?
#
loop_
_entity_poly.entity_id
_entity_poly.type
_entity_poly.pdbx_seq_one_letter_code
_entity_poly.pdbx_strand_id
1 'polypeptide(L)'
;MVPIYLCDDDPQIRAAIRRELEKEMLIKGYDMKVAAACAGPEELLEEIQKSGRRGIYFLDVDLKHEQYTGFTLGQAIRKMDPRGFLIYVTAFGELAFETFRYQLEALDYIVKENPEEMFAGIRKCLAAAVERMQDEKEDDRAYFTVKFMDTVRHIPVDEILFFETGAKSHRIILHGLRERIDFTGSIQELEESLGRGFVRVHRAYLANVRQIKCLDVKERKVIFTNGEECWFSRSAKKELLRLKAVQA
;
A
#
# COMPACT_ATOMS: atom_id res chain seq x y z
N MET A 1 6.76 4.68 2.43
CA MET A 1 6.86 6.00 1.77
C MET A 1 6.59 5.87 0.28
N VAL A 2 5.57 6.58 -0.25
CA VAL A 2 5.21 6.62 -1.67
C VAL A 2 6.09 7.66 -2.38
N PRO A 3 6.76 7.32 -3.48
CA PRO A 3 7.58 8.28 -4.22
C PRO A 3 6.72 9.24 -5.04
N ILE A 4 7.08 10.53 -5.01
CA ILE A 4 6.54 11.57 -5.87
C ILE A 4 7.63 11.98 -6.86
N TYR A 5 7.26 12.10 -8.11
CA TYR A 5 8.12 12.49 -9.21
C TYR A 5 7.60 13.75 -9.86
N LEU A 6 8.48 14.68 -10.22
CA LEU A 6 8.16 15.93 -10.86
C LEU A 6 9.05 16.12 -12.09
N CYS A 7 8.44 16.43 -13.23
CA CYS A 7 9.15 16.81 -14.45
C CYS A 7 8.60 18.13 -14.99
N ASP A 8 9.45 19.15 -15.06
CA ASP A 8 9.11 20.50 -15.53
C ASP A 8 10.41 21.18 -15.96
N ASP A 9 10.49 21.76 -17.15
CA ASP A 9 11.70 22.40 -17.66
C ASP A 9 12.00 23.74 -16.95
N ASP A 10 10.96 24.43 -16.45
CA ASP A 10 11.11 25.70 -15.71
C ASP A 10 11.60 25.45 -14.26
N PRO A 11 12.83 25.90 -13.92
CA PRO A 11 13.40 25.67 -12.60
C PRO A 11 12.65 26.38 -11.47
N GLN A 12 11.97 27.50 -11.75
CA GLN A 12 11.21 28.27 -10.74
C GLN A 12 9.90 27.56 -10.42
N ILE A 13 9.17 27.13 -11.45
CA ILE A 13 7.93 26.36 -11.30
C ILE A 13 8.23 25.03 -10.61
N ARG A 14 9.24 24.30 -11.07
CA ARG A 14 9.67 23.03 -10.47
C ARG A 14 10.01 23.19 -8.99
N ALA A 15 10.75 24.23 -8.61
CA ALA A 15 11.07 24.50 -7.20
C ALA A 15 9.83 24.91 -6.38
N ALA A 16 8.89 25.64 -6.98
CA ALA A 16 7.66 26.06 -6.32
C ALA A 16 6.73 24.87 -6.04
N ILE A 17 6.52 24.01 -7.06
CA ILE A 17 5.73 22.79 -6.91
C ILE A 17 6.35 21.87 -5.86
N ARG A 18 7.67 21.63 -5.92
CA ARG A 18 8.37 20.82 -4.93
C ARG A 18 8.15 21.32 -3.49
N ARG A 19 8.30 22.61 -3.26
CA ARG A 19 8.07 23.20 -1.94
C ARG A 19 6.63 23.02 -1.45
N GLU A 20 5.64 23.18 -2.33
CA GLU A 20 4.23 22.96 -1.97
C GLU A 20 3.94 21.50 -1.64
N LEU A 21 4.50 20.56 -2.42
CA LEU A 21 4.40 19.12 -2.13
C LEU A 21 4.99 18.77 -0.77
N GLU A 22 6.23 19.23 -0.49
CA GLU A 22 6.92 18.96 0.77
C GLU A 22 6.16 19.58 1.97
N LYS A 23 5.62 20.77 1.80
CA LYS A 23 4.80 21.46 2.82
C LYS A 23 3.51 20.70 3.12
N GLU A 24 2.76 20.28 2.08
CA GLU A 24 1.50 19.56 2.25
C GLU A 24 1.72 18.18 2.90
N MET A 25 2.75 17.46 2.48
CA MET A 25 3.13 16.18 3.09
C MET A 25 3.42 16.34 4.58
N LEU A 26 4.12 17.41 4.98
CA LEU A 26 4.44 17.69 6.39
C LEU A 26 3.17 18.02 7.20
N ILE A 27 2.30 18.90 6.66
CA ILE A 27 1.07 19.35 7.34
C ILE A 27 0.10 18.17 7.54
N LYS A 28 -0.05 17.32 6.53
CA LYS A 28 -1.01 16.19 6.54
C LYS A 28 -0.44 14.88 7.10
N GLY A 29 0.87 14.82 7.33
CA GLY A 29 1.53 13.60 7.81
C GLY A 29 1.50 12.47 6.78
N TYR A 30 1.54 12.76 5.49
CA TYR A 30 1.52 11.74 4.44
C TYR A 30 2.84 10.95 4.40
N ASP A 31 2.76 9.61 4.33
CA ASP A 31 3.91 8.72 4.16
C ASP A 31 4.43 8.74 2.71
N MET A 32 4.88 9.91 2.27
CA MET A 32 5.34 10.20 0.90
C MET A 32 6.67 10.96 0.92
N LYS A 33 7.36 10.95 -0.23
CA LYS A 33 8.56 11.77 -0.42
C LYS A 33 8.69 12.21 -1.87
N VAL A 34 9.20 13.41 -2.12
CA VAL A 34 9.68 13.79 -3.46
C VAL A 34 10.96 13.01 -3.75
N ALA A 35 10.84 12.00 -4.61
CA ALA A 35 11.94 11.11 -4.96
C ALA A 35 12.85 11.75 -6.01
N ALA A 36 12.26 12.47 -7.00
CA ALA A 36 13.00 13.22 -8.00
C ALA A 36 12.21 14.44 -8.47
N ALA A 37 12.93 15.51 -8.85
CA ALA A 37 12.39 16.71 -9.47
C ALA A 37 13.35 17.12 -10.62
N CYS A 38 13.04 16.65 -11.83
CA CYS A 38 13.91 16.67 -12.98
C CYS A 38 13.51 17.76 -13.99
N ALA A 39 14.48 18.29 -14.73
CA ALA A 39 14.22 19.20 -15.83
C ALA A 39 13.85 18.45 -17.12
N GLY A 40 14.29 17.20 -17.26
CA GLY A 40 14.12 16.39 -18.45
C GLY A 40 13.55 15.00 -18.17
N PRO A 41 12.98 14.38 -19.23
CA PRO A 41 12.29 13.10 -19.15
C PRO A 41 13.22 11.92 -18.87
N GLU A 42 14.46 11.90 -19.42
CA GLU A 42 15.37 10.77 -19.28
C GLU A 42 15.77 10.56 -17.82
N GLU A 43 16.19 11.64 -17.16
CA GLU A 43 16.57 11.60 -15.75
C GLU A 43 15.40 11.08 -14.88
N LEU A 44 14.18 11.55 -15.19
CA LEU A 44 12.99 11.10 -14.47
C LEU A 44 12.74 9.60 -14.68
N LEU A 45 12.80 9.10 -15.92
CA LEU A 45 12.58 7.69 -16.24
C LEU A 45 13.62 6.79 -15.56
N GLU A 46 14.88 7.20 -15.48
CA GLU A 46 15.91 6.48 -14.75
C GLU A 46 15.58 6.37 -13.26
N GLU A 47 15.16 7.46 -12.62
CA GLU A 47 14.80 7.46 -11.20
C GLU A 47 13.57 6.59 -10.91
N ILE A 48 12.57 6.59 -11.80
CA ILE A 48 11.40 5.71 -11.70
C ILE A 48 11.82 4.25 -11.79
N GLN A 49 12.70 3.91 -12.76
CA GLN A 49 13.17 2.55 -12.97
C GLN A 49 13.94 2.01 -11.74
N LYS A 50 14.78 2.85 -11.12
CA LYS A 50 15.52 2.48 -9.90
C LYS A 50 14.58 2.18 -8.73
N SER A 51 13.47 2.89 -8.64
CA SER A 51 12.51 2.73 -7.54
C SER A 51 11.67 1.45 -7.65
N GLY A 52 11.15 1.15 -8.84
CA GLY A 52 10.24 0.03 -9.09
C GLY A 52 8.94 0.06 -8.26
N ARG A 53 8.59 1.20 -7.68
CA ARG A 53 7.42 1.38 -6.81
C ARG A 53 6.36 2.23 -7.50
N ARG A 54 5.11 1.98 -7.18
CA ARG A 54 4.00 2.85 -7.59
C ARG A 54 4.25 4.29 -7.11
N GLY A 55 4.12 5.25 -8.03
CA GLY A 55 4.42 6.66 -7.79
C GLY A 55 3.26 7.61 -8.09
N ILE A 56 3.48 8.87 -7.71
CA ILE A 56 2.66 10.02 -8.09
C ILE A 56 3.53 10.90 -8.98
N TYR A 57 3.03 11.27 -10.16
CA TYR A 57 3.79 11.92 -11.22
C TYR A 57 3.17 13.26 -11.57
N PHE A 58 3.87 14.36 -11.31
CA PHE A 58 3.51 15.70 -11.74
C PHE A 58 4.34 16.05 -12.98
N LEU A 59 3.69 16.21 -14.10
CA LEU A 59 4.34 16.34 -15.41
C LEU A 59 3.92 17.64 -16.11
N ASP A 60 4.88 18.43 -16.57
CA ASP A 60 4.55 19.43 -17.58
C ASP A 60 4.30 18.78 -18.93
N VAL A 61 3.42 19.38 -19.73
CA VAL A 61 3.14 18.94 -21.10
C VAL A 61 4.23 19.39 -22.04
N ASP A 62 4.72 20.62 -21.91
CA ASP A 62 5.78 21.20 -22.76
C ASP A 62 7.15 21.14 -22.08
N LEU A 63 7.85 20.06 -22.27
CA LEU A 63 9.16 19.81 -21.66
C LEU A 63 10.33 20.40 -22.47
N LYS A 64 10.08 21.17 -23.54
CA LYS A 64 11.10 21.69 -24.47
C LYS A 64 12.09 20.62 -24.92
N HIS A 65 11.60 19.40 -25.13
CA HIS A 65 12.40 18.24 -25.46
C HIS A 65 12.08 17.71 -26.87
N GLU A 66 13.11 17.29 -27.65
CA GLU A 66 12.94 16.88 -29.05
C GLU A 66 12.09 15.60 -29.22
N GLN A 67 12.22 14.64 -28.29
CA GLN A 67 11.60 13.31 -28.39
C GLN A 67 10.39 13.12 -27.46
N TYR A 68 10.29 13.94 -26.41
CA TYR A 68 9.26 13.78 -25.39
C TYR A 68 8.41 15.04 -25.23
N THR A 69 7.12 14.83 -25.25
CA THR A 69 6.14 15.72 -24.60
C THR A 69 5.72 15.12 -23.27
N GLY A 70 5.06 15.87 -22.39
CA GLY A 70 4.52 15.30 -21.17
C GLY A 70 3.58 14.12 -21.41
N PHE A 71 2.84 14.10 -22.53
CA PHE A 71 1.95 13.00 -22.89
C PHE A 71 2.72 11.73 -23.27
N THR A 72 3.76 11.83 -24.10
CA THR A 72 4.59 10.68 -24.45
C THR A 72 5.42 10.18 -23.27
N LEU A 73 5.85 11.08 -22.38
CA LEU A 73 6.45 10.73 -21.11
C LEU A 73 5.44 9.97 -20.21
N GLY A 74 4.20 10.45 -20.13
CA GLY A 74 3.12 9.76 -19.42
C GLY A 74 2.88 8.33 -19.94
N GLN A 75 2.92 8.13 -21.27
CA GLN A 75 2.84 6.79 -21.88
C GLN A 75 4.03 5.89 -21.49
N ALA A 76 5.24 6.43 -21.45
CA ALA A 76 6.41 5.68 -21.00
C ALA A 76 6.29 5.29 -19.52
N ILE A 77 5.85 6.22 -18.66
CA ILE A 77 5.60 5.97 -17.26
C ILE A 77 4.50 4.90 -17.08
N ARG A 78 3.41 4.98 -17.84
CA ARG A 78 2.30 4.02 -17.75
C ARG A 78 2.72 2.58 -18.05
N LYS A 79 3.73 2.38 -18.93
CA LYS A 79 4.33 1.07 -19.21
C LYS A 79 5.15 0.54 -18.02
N MET A 80 5.77 1.43 -17.24
CA MET A 80 6.61 1.07 -16.09
C MET A 80 5.78 0.95 -14.80
N ASP A 81 4.79 1.82 -14.64
CA ASP A 81 3.88 1.90 -13.50
C ASP A 81 2.43 2.04 -13.99
N PRO A 82 1.75 0.91 -14.30
CA PRO A 82 0.38 0.92 -14.82
C PRO A 82 -0.64 1.54 -13.86
N ARG A 83 -0.40 1.51 -12.55
CA ARG A 83 -1.30 2.04 -11.51
C ARG A 83 -0.84 3.36 -10.89
N GLY A 84 0.24 3.96 -11.38
CA GLY A 84 0.73 5.26 -10.93
C GLY A 84 -0.27 6.38 -11.17
N PHE A 85 -0.24 7.43 -10.37
CA PHE A 85 -1.10 8.60 -10.52
C PHE A 85 -0.42 9.65 -11.39
N LEU A 86 -0.93 9.86 -12.60
CA LEU A 86 -0.46 10.90 -13.51
C LEU A 86 -1.24 12.19 -13.30
N ILE A 87 -0.57 13.29 -13.06
CA ILE A 87 -1.11 14.64 -12.94
C ILE A 87 -0.33 15.55 -13.89
N TYR A 88 -1.04 16.24 -14.77
CA TYR A 88 -0.44 17.23 -15.64
C TYR A 88 -0.53 18.61 -15.01
N VAL A 89 0.59 19.35 -15.01
CA VAL A 89 0.67 20.73 -14.50
C VAL A 89 1.33 21.56 -15.58
N THR A 90 0.54 22.33 -16.33
CA THR A 90 1.01 22.97 -17.57
C THR A 90 0.36 24.34 -17.83
N ALA A 91 0.96 25.16 -18.68
CA ALA A 91 0.37 26.41 -19.14
C ALA A 91 -0.71 26.23 -20.23
N PHE A 92 -0.86 25.04 -20.82
CA PHE A 92 -1.71 24.79 -21.98
C PHE A 92 -3.04 24.13 -21.58
N GLY A 93 -4.03 24.94 -21.17
CA GLY A 93 -5.36 24.45 -20.76
C GLY A 93 -6.13 23.73 -21.85
N GLU A 94 -5.95 24.15 -23.10
CA GLU A 94 -6.62 23.60 -24.30
C GLU A 94 -6.20 22.16 -24.63
N LEU A 95 -5.05 21.70 -24.12
CA LEU A 95 -4.55 20.35 -24.40
C LEU A 95 -5.08 19.29 -23.44
N ALA A 96 -5.96 19.64 -22.51
CA ALA A 96 -6.50 18.68 -21.52
C ALA A 96 -7.15 17.44 -22.18
N PHE A 97 -7.81 17.62 -23.33
CA PHE A 97 -8.43 16.52 -24.07
C PHE A 97 -7.43 15.52 -24.67
N GLU A 98 -6.18 15.89 -24.85
CA GLU A 98 -5.15 14.99 -25.34
C GLU A 98 -4.87 13.84 -24.35
N THR A 99 -5.14 14.02 -23.06
CA THR A 99 -5.02 12.95 -22.07
C THR A 99 -5.89 11.75 -22.41
N PHE A 100 -7.10 11.98 -22.94
CA PHE A 100 -8.01 10.92 -23.42
C PHE A 100 -7.49 10.28 -24.71
N ARG A 101 -6.98 11.09 -25.64
CA ARG A 101 -6.44 10.59 -26.89
C ARG A 101 -5.22 9.66 -26.69
N TYR A 102 -4.38 9.98 -25.71
CA TYR A 102 -3.24 9.16 -25.32
C TYR A 102 -3.57 8.02 -24.35
N GLN A 103 -4.84 7.88 -23.93
CA GLN A 103 -5.33 6.84 -22.99
C GLN A 103 -4.52 6.81 -21.68
N LEU A 104 -4.22 7.97 -21.11
CA LEU A 104 -3.29 8.12 -20.00
C LEU A 104 -3.92 7.90 -18.63
N GLU A 105 -5.27 7.93 -18.55
CA GLU A 105 -5.99 7.83 -17.28
C GLU A 105 -5.43 8.80 -16.23
N ALA A 106 -5.23 10.07 -16.64
CA ALA A 106 -4.70 11.09 -15.74
C ALA A 106 -5.65 11.32 -14.56
N LEU A 107 -5.08 11.48 -13.38
CA LEU A 107 -5.84 11.80 -12.17
C LEU A 107 -6.44 13.21 -12.25
N ASP A 108 -5.65 14.18 -12.73
CA ASP A 108 -6.10 15.55 -12.93
C ASP A 108 -5.21 16.27 -13.97
N TYR A 109 -5.69 17.44 -14.43
CA TYR A 109 -5.00 18.34 -15.33
C TYR A 109 -5.09 19.76 -14.79
N ILE A 110 -3.98 20.32 -14.34
CA ILE A 110 -3.87 21.58 -13.62
C ILE A 110 -3.24 22.63 -14.53
N VAL A 111 -3.90 23.77 -14.68
CA VAL A 111 -3.37 24.88 -15.50
C VAL A 111 -2.55 25.84 -14.62
N LYS A 112 -1.37 26.27 -15.12
CA LYS A 112 -0.41 27.12 -14.39
C LYS A 112 -0.77 28.62 -14.39
N GLU A 113 -1.96 29.04 -14.86
CA GLU A 113 -2.35 30.44 -14.99
C GLU A 113 -2.38 31.19 -13.66
N ASN A 114 -2.92 30.57 -12.63
CA ASN A 114 -3.03 31.13 -11.29
C ASN A 114 -2.27 30.26 -10.28
N PRO A 115 -1.22 30.79 -9.62
CA PRO A 115 -0.44 30.02 -8.65
C PRO A 115 -1.26 29.46 -7.48
N GLU A 116 -2.25 30.20 -6.97
CA GLU A 116 -3.09 29.74 -5.85
C GLU A 116 -3.96 28.58 -6.26
N GLU A 117 -4.58 28.63 -7.46
CA GLU A 117 -5.40 27.55 -8.01
C GLU A 117 -4.54 26.33 -8.36
N MET A 118 -3.35 26.55 -8.94
CA MET A 118 -2.39 25.47 -9.21
C MET A 118 -2.01 24.71 -7.93
N PHE A 119 -1.65 25.43 -6.86
CA PHE A 119 -1.30 24.78 -5.59
C PHE A 119 -2.51 24.12 -4.92
N ALA A 120 -3.71 24.69 -5.03
CA ALA A 120 -4.93 24.06 -4.55
C ALA A 120 -5.21 22.74 -5.30
N GLY A 121 -5.03 22.72 -6.63
CA GLY A 121 -5.12 21.52 -7.46
C GLY A 121 -4.11 20.44 -7.04
N ILE A 122 -2.85 20.82 -6.82
CA ILE A 122 -1.80 19.89 -6.35
C ILE A 122 -2.18 19.25 -5.02
N ARG A 123 -2.65 20.04 -4.03
CA ARG A 123 -3.12 19.50 -2.74
C ARG A 123 -4.29 18.55 -2.89
N LYS A 124 -5.27 18.89 -3.75
CA LYS A 124 -6.41 18.03 -4.06
C LYS A 124 -5.98 16.70 -4.67
N CYS A 125 -5.00 16.72 -5.60
CA CYS A 125 -4.47 15.51 -6.22
C CYS A 125 -3.75 14.61 -5.20
N LEU A 126 -2.95 15.18 -4.29
CA LEU A 126 -2.33 14.40 -3.22
C LEU A 126 -3.37 13.72 -2.33
N ALA A 127 -4.40 14.45 -1.91
CA ALA A 127 -5.48 13.89 -1.10
C ALA A 127 -6.22 12.76 -1.83
N ALA A 128 -6.58 12.96 -3.11
CA ALA A 128 -7.24 11.95 -3.93
C ALA A 128 -6.36 10.70 -4.16
N ALA A 129 -5.05 10.87 -4.34
CA ALA A 129 -4.13 9.75 -4.47
C ALA A 129 -4.04 8.94 -3.16
N VAL A 130 -4.00 9.61 -1.99
CA VAL A 130 -4.02 8.95 -0.68
C VAL A 130 -5.30 8.15 -0.49
N GLU A 131 -6.46 8.77 -0.73
CA GLU A 131 -7.77 8.14 -0.62
C GLU A 131 -7.86 6.87 -1.48
N ARG A 132 -7.54 6.98 -2.77
CA ARG A 132 -7.54 5.81 -3.69
C ARG A 132 -6.58 4.70 -3.27
N MET A 133 -5.40 5.05 -2.74
CA MET A 133 -4.46 4.05 -2.23
C MET A 133 -4.95 3.38 -0.94
N GLN A 134 -5.76 4.06 -0.13
CA GLN A 134 -6.40 3.50 1.06
C GLN A 134 -7.53 2.56 0.68
N ASP A 135 -8.39 2.98 -0.25
CA ASP A 135 -9.51 2.18 -0.78
C ASP A 135 -8.99 0.88 -1.43
N GLU A 136 -7.94 0.97 -2.24
CA GLU A 136 -7.32 -0.22 -2.85
C GLU A 136 -6.71 -1.17 -1.81
N LYS A 137 -6.16 -0.65 -0.69
CA LYS A 137 -5.70 -1.50 0.41
C LYS A 137 -6.86 -2.18 1.13
N GLU A 138 -8.03 -1.57 1.16
CA GLU A 138 -9.24 -2.18 1.68
C GLU A 138 -9.80 -3.24 0.72
N ASP A 139 -9.76 -3.00 -0.60
CA ASP A 139 -10.19 -3.96 -1.62
C ASP A 139 -9.23 -5.17 -1.74
N ASP A 140 -7.93 -4.97 -1.55
CA ASP A 140 -6.91 -6.04 -1.50
C ASP A 140 -6.85 -6.77 -0.13
N ARG A 141 -7.66 -6.38 0.85
CA ARG A 141 -7.74 -7.09 2.13
C ARG A 141 -8.27 -8.50 1.92
N ALA A 142 -7.46 -9.47 2.23
CA ALA A 142 -7.93 -10.85 2.32
C ALA A 142 -8.89 -10.98 3.51
N TYR A 143 -10.06 -11.53 3.27
CA TYR A 143 -11.06 -11.80 4.30
C TYR A 143 -11.17 -13.30 4.57
N PHE A 144 -11.18 -13.65 5.84
CA PHE A 144 -11.58 -14.97 6.29
C PHE A 144 -13.10 -14.98 6.49
N THR A 145 -13.78 -15.83 5.73
CA THR A 145 -15.25 -15.94 5.81
C THR A 145 -15.64 -17.13 6.64
N VAL A 146 -16.42 -16.90 7.68
CA VAL A 146 -16.91 -17.95 8.59
C VAL A 146 -18.40 -17.83 8.81
N LYS A 147 -19.07 -18.97 8.88
CA LYS A 147 -20.48 -19.05 9.29
C LYS A 147 -20.53 -19.15 10.82
N PHE A 148 -21.18 -18.16 11.44
CA PHE A 148 -21.41 -18.09 12.88
C PHE A 148 -22.92 -18.01 13.14
N MET A 149 -23.49 -19.05 13.75
CA MET A 149 -24.95 -19.20 13.88
C MET A 149 -25.65 -19.06 12.51
N ASP A 150 -26.57 -18.11 12.37
CA ASP A 150 -27.34 -17.84 11.14
C ASP A 150 -26.73 -16.71 10.30
N THR A 151 -25.54 -16.23 10.67
CA THR A 151 -24.85 -15.13 9.97
C THR A 151 -23.55 -15.57 9.33
N VAL A 152 -23.20 -14.95 8.20
CA VAL A 152 -21.88 -15.05 7.57
C VAL A 152 -21.07 -13.84 8.02
N ARG A 153 -19.86 -14.10 8.55
CA ARG A 153 -18.93 -13.05 8.99
C ARG A 153 -17.72 -13.03 8.06
N HIS A 154 -17.35 -11.84 7.63
CA HIS A 154 -16.14 -11.56 6.87
C HIS A 154 -15.16 -10.83 7.78
N ILE A 155 -14.09 -11.50 8.18
CA ILE A 155 -13.08 -11.00 9.12
C ILE A 155 -11.81 -10.70 8.34
N PRO A 156 -11.28 -9.47 8.39
CA PRO A 156 -10.01 -9.17 7.76
C PRO A 156 -8.91 -10.10 8.30
N VAL A 157 -8.16 -10.73 7.40
CA VAL A 157 -7.11 -11.69 7.78
C VAL A 157 -6.03 -11.03 8.64
N ASP A 158 -5.77 -9.74 8.43
CA ASP A 158 -4.83 -8.95 9.22
C ASP A 158 -5.33 -8.63 10.65
N GLU A 159 -6.62 -8.79 10.94
CA GLU A 159 -7.21 -8.67 12.28
C GLU A 159 -7.25 -10.01 13.04
N ILE A 160 -6.90 -11.12 12.40
CA ILE A 160 -6.85 -12.45 13.06
C ILE A 160 -5.49 -12.63 13.73
N LEU A 161 -5.51 -12.97 15.03
CA LEU A 161 -4.30 -13.26 15.80
C LEU A 161 -3.89 -14.74 15.67
N PHE A 162 -4.81 -15.63 16.00
CA PHE A 162 -4.60 -17.07 15.91
C PHE A 162 -5.92 -17.84 15.93
N PHE A 163 -5.85 -19.10 15.55
CA PHE A 163 -6.92 -20.07 15.72
C PHE A 163 -6.51 -21.10 16.76
N GLU A 164 -7.48 -21.51 17.58
CA GLU A 164 -7.34 -22.50 18.64
C GLU A 164 -8.34 -23.63 18.44
N THR A 165 -7.95 -24.88 18.71
CA THR A 165 -8.91 -25.99 18.76
C THR A 165 -9.82 -25.84 19.97
N GLY A 166 -11.14 -25.87 19.75
CA GLY A 166 -12.13 -25.80 20.82
C GLY A 166 -12.18 -27.08 21.66
N ALA A 167 -12.89 -27.00 22.78
CA ALA A 167 -13.05 -28.14 23.71
C ALA A 167 -13.84 -29.31 23.09
N LYS A 168 -14.71 -29.07 22.12
CA LYS A 168 -15.45 -30.12 21.40
C LYS A 168 -14.76 -30.47 20.09
N SER A 169 -14.93 -31.69 19.61
CA SER A 169 -14.41 -32.14 18.33
C SER A 169 -14.92 -31.25 17.19
N HIS A 170 -14.06 -30.96 16.21
CA HIS A 170 -14.35 -30.10 15.06
C HIS A 170 -14.79 -28.66 15.38
N ARG A 171 -14.40 -28.17 16.55
CA ARG A 171 -14.61 -26.76 16.89
C ARG A 171 -13.29 -26.01 16.86
N ILE A 172 -13.35 -24.83 16.28
CA ILE A 172 -12.23 -23.87 16.19
C ILE A 172 -12.69 -22.57 16.82
N ILE A 173 -11.80 -21.97 17.58
CA ILE A 173 -11.97 -20.63 18.13
C ILE A 173 -11.02 -19.70 17.38
N LEU A 174 -11.56 -18.74 16.67
CA LEU A 174 -10.83 -17.62 16.10
C LEU A 174 -10.63 -16.56 17.17
N HIS A 175 -9.40 -16.15 17.40
CA HIS A 175 -9.02 -15.00 18.22
C HIS A 175 -8.64 -13.85 17.30
N GLY A 176 -9.46 -12.80 17.26
CA GLY A 176 -9.25 -11.58 16.49
C GLY A 176 -8.89 -10.41 17.41
N LEU A 177 -8.48 -9.29 16.81
CA LEU A 177 -8.19 -8.05 17.55
C LEU A 177 -9.41 -7.50 18.31
N ARG A 178 -10.62 -7.73 17.78
CA ARG A 178 -11.86 -7.14 18.28
C ARG A 178 -12.91 -8.17 18.72
N GLU A 179 -12.77 -9.40 18.26
CA GLU A 179 -13.80 -10.43 18.46
C GLU A 179 -13.20 -11.82 18.60
N ARG A 180 -13.98 -12.71 19.20
CA ARG A 180 -13.68 -14.13 19.34
C ARG A 180 -14.86 -14.93 18.80
N ILE A 181 -14.60 -15.85 17.86
CA ILE A 181 -15.64 -16.59 17.16
C ILE A 181 -15.38 -18.09 17.27
N ASP A 182 -16.39 -18.84 17.74
CA ASP A 182 -16.36 -20.29 17.80
C ASP A 182 -17.15 -20.85 16.60
N PHE A 183 -16.49 -21.64 15.73
CA PHE A 183 -17.08 -22.20 14.51
C PHE A 183 -16.65 -23.65 14.27
N THR A 184 -17.29 -24.32 13.32
CA THR A 184 -16.94 -25.68 12.93
C THR A 184 -15.82 -25.70 11.89
N GLY A 185 -14.75 -26.46 12.15
CA GLY A 185 -13.60 -26.57 11.24
C GLY A 185 -12.47 -27.37 11.86
N SER A 186 -11.33 -27.42 11.19
CA SER A 186 -10.09 -28.03 11.67
C SER A 186 -8.88 -27.14 11.43
N ILE A 187 -7.86 -27.26 12.31
CA ILE A 187 -6.59 -26.54 12.14
C ILE A 187 -5.91 -26.90 10.83
N GLN A 188 -6.03 -28.13 10.38
CA GLN A 188 -5.40 -28.59 9.13
C GLN A 188 -6.02 -27.89 7.91
N GLU A 189 -7.35 -27.86 7.81
CA GLU A 189 -8.05 -27.16 6.71
C GLU A 189 -7.72 -25.66 6.70
N LEU A 190 -7.61 -25.03 7.88
CA LEU A 190 -7.20 -23.64 7.99
C LEU A 190 -5.75 -23.39 7.53
N GLU A 191 -4.82 -24.27 7.91
CA GLU A 191 -3.41 -24.19 7.51
C GLU A 191 -3.28 -24.29 5.99
N GLU A 192 -4.02 -25.19 5.35
CA GLU A 192 -4.04 -25.37 3.89
C GLU A 192 -4.66 -24.15 3.17
N SER A 193 -5.76 -23.61 3.70
CA SER A 193 -6.49 -22.51 3.05
C SER A 193 -5.86 -21.13 3.24
N LEU A 194 -5.25 -20.86 4.39
CA LEU A 194 -4.66 -19.56 4.73
C LEU A 194 -3.18 -19.43 4.30
N GLY A 195 -2.53 -20.53 4.00
CA GLY A 195 -1.19 -20.58 3.41
C GLY A 195 -0.12 -19.90 4.26
N ARG A 196 0.89 -19.27 3.58
CA ARG A 196 2.13 -18.78 4.21
C ARG A 196 1.97 -17.66 5.24
N GLY A 197 0.79 -17.04 5.33
CA GLY A 197 0.50 -16.00 6.33
C GLY A 197 0.32 -16.55 7.75
N PHE A 198 0.06 -17.85 7.86
CA PHE A 198 -0.17 -18.53 9.12
C PHE A 198 0.81 -19.69 9.33
N VAL A 199 1.19 -19.91 10.57
CA VAL A 199 2.12 -21.00 10.95
C VAL A 199 1.53 -21.85 12.07
N ARG A 200 1.62 -23.15 11.93
CA ARG A 200 1.19 -24.07 12.96
C ARG A 200 2.20 -24.12 14.10
N VAL A 201 1.91 -23.40 15.17
CA VAL A 201 2.83 -23.28 16.32
C VAL A 201 2.65 -24.42 17.32
N HIS A 202 1.48 -25.06 17.35
CA HIS A 202 1.14 -26.20 18.19
C HIS A 202 0.08 -27.07 17.52
N ARG A 203 -0.12 -28.31 18.00
CA ARG A 203 -1.24 -29.14 17.48
C ARG A 203 -2.61 -28.47 17.60
N ALA A 204 -2.76 -27.56 18.57
CA ALA A 204 -3.99 -26.84 18.87
C ALA A 204 -3.99 -25.38 18.40
N TYR A 205 -2.88 -24.84 17.87
CA TYR A 205 -2.78 -23.41 17.55
C TYR A 205 -2.17 -23.17 16.16
N LEU A 206 -2.85 -22.33 15.38
CA LEU A 206 -2.38 -21.80 14.09
C LEU A 206 -2.28 -20.26 14.22
N ALA A 207 -1.08 -19.72 14.20
CA ALA A 207 -0.79 -18.32 14.49
C ALA A 207 -0.57 -17.48 13.22
N ASN A 208 -1.14 -16.28 13.19
CA ASN A 208 -0.85 -15.29 12.15
C ASN A 208 0.54 -14.70 12.38
N VAL A 209 1.46 -14.94 11.46
CA VAL A 209 2.85 -14.50 11.57
C VAL A 209 2.97 -12.99 11.70
N ARG A 210 2.12 -12.23 11.02
CA ARG A 210 2.13 -10.76 11.04
C ARG A 210 1.69 -10.17 12.38
N GLN A 211 0.90 -10.91 13.14
CA GLN A 211 0.37 -10.48 14.44
C GLN A 211 1.23 -10.93 15.65
N ILE A 212 2.32 -11.66 15.41
CA ILE A 212 3.26 -12.04 16.48
C ILE A 212 4.08 -10.83 16.88
N LYS A 213 3.92 -10.36 18.11
CA LYS A 213 4.73 -9.30 18.72
C LYS A 213 6.13 -9.81 19.12
N CYS A 214 6.16 -10.88 19.92
CA CYS A 214 7.40 -11.50 20.35
C CYS A 214 7.18 -12.97 20.78
N LEU A 215 8.30 -13.67 21.01
CA LEU A 215 8.33 -15.05 21.47
C LEU A 215 8.97 -15.10 22.87
N ASP A 216 8.26 -15.63 23.85
CA ASP A 216 8.90 -16.08 25.10
C ASP A 216 9.42 -17.51 24.90
N VAL A 217 10.71 -17.62 24.68
CA VAL A 217 11.36 -18.91 24.41
C VAL A 217 11.44 -19.78 25.66
N LYS A 218 11.53 -19.17 26.86
CA LYS A 218 11.63 -19.87 28.13
C LYS A 218 10.30 -20.52 28.50
N GLU A 219 9.23 -19.74 28.42
CA GLU A 219 7.87 -20.20 28.73
C GLU A 219 7.19 -20.87 27.51
N ARG A 220 7.83 -20.84 26.34
CA ARG A 220 7.31 -21.36 25.05
C ARG A 220 5.97 -20.74 24.67
N LYS A 221 5.88 -19.42 24.76
CA LYS A 221 4.70 -18.64 24.41
C LYS A 221 4.94 -17.76 23.20
N VAL A 222 3.94 -17.67 22.35
CA VAL A 222 3.81 -16.63 21.34
C VAL A 222 2.98 -15.52 21.95
N ILE A 223 3.48 -14.28 21.90
CA ILE A 223 2.78 -13.09 22.41
C ILE A 223 2.37 -12.27 21.18
N PHE A 224 1.09 -11.96 21.09
CA PHE A 224 0.49 -11.22 19.98
C PHE A 224 0.47 -9.70 20.22
N THR A 225 0.15 -8.95 19.17
CA THR A 225 0.14 -7.47 19.19
C THR A 225 -0.83 -6.87 20.22
N ASN A 226 -1.95 -7.55 20.51
CA ASN A 226 -2.93 -7.14 21.52
C ASN A 226 -2.61 -7.64 22.96
N GLY A 227 -1.52 -8.43 23.12
CA GLY A 227 -1.10 -9.00 24.39
C GLY A 227 -1.66 -10.41 24.69
N GLU A 228 -2.51 -10.98 23.84
CA GLU A 228 -2.91 -12.38 23.96
C GLU A 228 -1.73 -13.32 23.72
N GLU A 229 -1.84 -14.56 24.25
CA GLU A 229 -0.76 -15.54 24.21
C GLU A 229 -1.28 -16.91 23.76
N CYS A 230 -0.45 -17.65 23.06
CA CYS A 230 -0.65 -19.08 22.85
C CYS A 230 0.67 -19.84 23.01
N TRP A 231 0.61 -21.15 23.23
CA TRP A 231 1.81 -21.97 23.37
C TRP A 231 2.33 -22.46 22.05
N PHE A 232 3.64 -22.62 21.94
CA PHE A 232 4.27 -23.29 20.81
C PHE A 232 4.99 -24.59 21.21
N SER A 233 5.01 -25.54 20.30
CA SER A 233 5.69 -26.82 20.47
C SER A 233 7.21 -26.70 20.30
N ARG A 234 7.98 -27.67 20.82
CA ARG A 234 9.46 -27.71 20.60
C ARG A 234 9.81 -27.77 19.12
N SER A 235 9.01 -28.48 18.31
CA SER A 235 9.22 -28.60 16.85
C SER A 235 9.03 -27.27 16.11
N ALA A 236 8.07 -26.45 16.51
CA ALA A 236 7.78 -25.15 15.88
C ALA A 236 8.83 -24.07 16.20
N LYS A 237 9.64 -24.23 17.25
CA LYS A 237 10.62 -23.23 17.71
C LYS A 237 11.55 -22.75 16.58
N LYS A 238 12.12 -23.67 15.82
CA LYS A 238 13.11 -23.35 14.76
C LYS A 238 12.48 -22.51 13.66
N GLU A 239 11.27 -22.86 13.26
CA GLU A 239 10.53 -22.15 12.23
C GLU A 239 10.12 -20.73 12.69
N LEU A 240 9.59 -20.61 13.91
CA LEU A 240 9.21 -19.32 14.50
C LEU A 240 10.39 -18.35 14.60
N LEU A 241 11.54 -18.82 15.04
CA LEU A 241 12.76 -18.00 15.11
C LEU A 241 13.24 -17.56 13.73
N ARG A 242 13.12 -18.43 12.70
CA ARG A 242 13.45 -18.08 11.32
C ARG A 242 12.52 -17.02 10.74
N LEU A 243 11.22 -17.12 10.96
CA LEU A 243 10.22 -16.16 10.47
C LEU A 243 10.42 -14.76 11.07
N LYS A 244 10.80 -14.65 12.35
CA LYS A 244 11.09 -13.38 13.01
C LYS A 244 12.40 -12.73 12.56
N ALA A 245 13.41 -13.50 12.18
CA ALA A 245 14.66 -12.97 11.66
C ALA A 245 14.53 -12.33 10.26
N VAL A 246 13.46 -12.64 9.52
CA VAL A 246 13.18 -12.08 8.18
C VAL A 246 12.36 -10.78 8.27
N GLN A 247 11.73 -10.49 9.42
CA GLN A 247 10.87 -9.31 9.63
C GLN A 247 11.58 -8.16 10.40
N ALA A 248 12.81 -8.35 10.85
CA ALA A 248 13.67 -7.36 11.49
C ALA A 248 14.65 -6.76 10.48
#